data_df0528354f06fc15cc05a6c0eebb8359
#
_entry.id   df0528354f06fc15cc05a6c0eebb8359
#
_cell.length_a   1.000
_cell.length_b   1.000
_cell.length_c   1.000
_cell.angle_alpha   90.00
_cell.angle_beta   90.00
_cell.angle_gamma   90.00
#
_symmetry.space_group_name_H-M   'P 1'
#
loop_
_entity.id
_entity.type
_entity.pdbx_description
1 polymer ?
#
loop_
_entity_poly.entity_id
_entity_poly.type
_entity_poly.pdbx_seq_one_letter_code
_entity_poly.pdbx_strand_id
1 'polypeptide(L)' 'MTTLEYTIINNLMAGLTLRAIEEKFPCFSNLSNADFENQDDTITVTITCRREDAPYIKEYLAPFV' A
#
# COMPACT_ATOMS: atom_id res chain seq x y z
N MET A 1 16.50 -2.03 5.28
CA MET A 1 15.15 -1.84 4.73
C MET A 1 14.19 -2.88 5.30
N THR A 2 12.93 -2.53 5.42
CA THR A 2 11.90 -3.44 5.92
C THR A 2 10.80 -3.59 4.87
N THR A 3 10.13 -4.72 4.91
CA THR A 3 9.04 -5.03 3.99
C THR A 3 7.74 -5.15 4.77
N LEU A 4 6.73 -4.41 4.32
CA LEU A 4 5.40 -4.40 4.92
C LEU A 4 4.41 -4.98 3.92
N GLU A 5 3.45 -5.75 4.42
CA GLU A 5 2.41 -6.32 3.59
C GLU A 5 1.04 -5.91 4.13
N TYR A 6 0.21 -5.38 3.25
CA TYR A 6 -1.12 -4.94 3.60
C TYR A 6 -2.13 -5.44 2.58
N THR A 7 -3.31 -5.79 3.07
CA THR A 7 -4.48 -6.02 2.22
C THR A 7 -5.36 -4.79 2.35
N ILE A 8 -5.54 -4.06 1.25
CA ILE A 8 -6.26 -2.78 1.26
C ILE A 8 -7.42 -2.82 0.27
N ILE A 9 -8.34 -1.89 0.45
CA ILE A 9 -9.47 -1.72 -0.45
C ILE A 9 -8.98 -1.23 -1.81
N ASN A 10 -9.40 -1.88 -2.88
CA ASN A 10 -9.02 -1.50 -4.24
C ASN A 10 -9.95 -0.41 -4.74
N ASN A 11 -9.62 0.85 -4.45
CA ASN A 11 -10.36 1.99 -4.96
C ASN A 11 -9.41 3.10 -5.38
N LEU A 12 -9.97 4.15 -5.97
CA LEU A 12 -9.17 5.27 -6.49
C LEU A 12 -8.38 5.97 -5.38
N MET A 13 -8.99 6.17 -4.22
CA MET A 13 -8.33 6.86 -3.12
C MET A 13 -7.14 6.07 -2.58
N ALA A 14 -7.27 4.74 -2.51
CA ALA A 14 -6.16 3.89 -2.10
C ALA A 14 -5.00 3.99 -3.09
N GLY A 15 -5.31 3.97 -4.40
CA GLY A 15 -4.29 4.12 -5.43
C GLY A 15 -3.57 5.45 -5.36
N LEU A 16 -4.30 6.54 -5.15
CA LEU A 16 -3.72 7.87 -5.01
C LEU A 16 -2.85 7.96 -3.75
N THR A 17 -3.28 7.31 -2.67
CA THR A 17 -2.52 7.28 -1.42
C THR A 17 -1.21 6.53 -1.60
N LEU A 18 -1.22 5.39 -2.30
CA LEU A 18 0.00 4.65 -2.59
C LEU A 18 0.99 5.48 -3.41
N ARG A 19 0.49 6.20 -4.40
CA ARG A 19 1.33 7.09 -5.21
C ARG A 19 1.93 8.20 -4.36
N ALA A 20 1.14 8.79 -3.47
CA ALA A 20 1.62 9.84 -2.57
C ALA A 20 2.71 9.32 -1.65
N ILE A 21 2.57 8.09 -1.15
CA ILE A 21 3.58 7.45 -0.33
C ILE A 21 4.90 7.29 -1.11
N GLU A 22 4.81 6.82 -2.35
CA GLU A 22 6.00 6.63 -3.19
C GLU A 22 6.70 7.95 -3.51
N GLU A 23 5.95 9.02 -3.63
CA GLU A 23 6.53 10.35 -3.88
C GLU A 23 7.14 10.95 -2.62
N LYS A 24 6.57 10.64 -1.47
CA LYS A 24 6.97 11.23 -0.20
C LYS A 24 8.12 10.49 0.49
N PHE A 25 8.15 9.17 0.34
CA PHE A 25 9.15 8.32 0.99
C PHE A 25 9.92 7.51 -0.04
N PRO A 26 11.21 7.23 0.20
CA PRO A 26 11.98 6.34 -0.66
C PRO A 26 11.55 4.89 -0.42
N CYS A 27 10.60 4.42 -1.19
CA CYS A 27 10.04 3.08 -1.03
C CYS A 27 9.62 2.50 -2.37
N PHE A 28 9.43 1.18 -2.37
CA PHE A 28 8.88 0.47 -3.51
C PHE A 28 7.60 -0.22 -3.09
N SER A 29 6.56 -0.03 -3.86
CA SER A 29 5.33 -0.77 -3.66
C SER A 29 5.11 -1.72 -4.83
N ASN A 30 4.66 -2.93 -4.49
CA ASN A 30 4.34 -3.95 -5.48
C ASN A 30 2.93 -4.44 -5.19
N LEU A 31 2.07 -4.39 -6.21
CA LEU A 31 0.68 -4.81 -6.10
C LEU A 31 0.58 -6.25 -6.57
N SER A 32 0.12 -7.12 -5.68
CA SER A 32 -0.15 -8.51 -6.02
C SER A 32 -1.61 -8.82 -5.75
N ASN A 33 -2.13 -9.81 -6.45
CA ASN A 33 -3.54 -10.21 -6.35
C ASN A 33 -4.52 -9.09 -6.67
N ALA A 34 -4.13 -8.18 -7.56
CA ALA A 34 -5.04 -7.22 -8.14
C ALA A 34 -5.94 -7.95 -9.14
N ASP A 35 -6.80 -8.79 -8.63
CA ASP A 35 -7.71 -9.58 -9.44
C ASP A 35 -9.02 -8.82 -9.57
N PHE A 36 -9.21 -8.21 -10.74
CA PHE A 36 -10.43 -7.46 -11.02
C PHE A 36 -11.66 -8.36 -11.11
N GLU A 37 -11.46 -9.66 -11.19
CA GLU A 37 -12.55 -10.62 -11.19
C GLU A 37 -12.98 -10.98 -9.78
N ASN A 38 -12.18 -10.61 -8.78
CA ASN A 38 -12.48 -10.91 -7.40
C ASN A 38 -13.47 -9.88 -6.85
N GLN A 39 -14.59 -10.37 -6.32
CA GLN A 39 -15.65 -9.52 -5.82
C GLN A 39 -15.33 -8.81 -4.52
N ASP A 40 -14.24 -9.20 -3.87
CA ASP A 40 -13.85 -8.61 -2.58
C ASP A 40 -13.23 -7.22 -2.71
N ASP A 41 -12.88 -6.80 -3.92
CA ASP A 41 -12.31 -5.49 -4.20
C ASP A 41 -11.12 -5.13 -3.29
N THR A 42 -10.31 -6.14 -3.00
CA THR A 42 -9.10 -5.92 -2.20
C THR A 42 -7.86 -6.28 -3.01
N ILE A 43 -6.76 -5.62 -2.66
CA ILE A 43 -5.47 -5.92 -3.25
C ILE A 43 -4.45 -6.11 -2.14
N THR A 44 -3.45 -6.95 -2.39
CA THR A 44 -2.32 -7.12 -1.49
C THR A 44 -1.19 -6.21 -1.97
N VAL A 45 -0.74 -5.34 -1.08
CA VAL A 45 0.35 -4.41 -1.37
C VAL A 45 1.55 -4.79 -0.52
N THR A 46 2.69 -4.95 -1.16
CA THR A 46 3.96 -5.17 -0.48
C THR A 46 4.80 -3.91 -0.64
N ILE A 47 5.17 -3.29 0.47
CA ILE A 47 5.93 -2.06 0.47
C ILE A 47 7.29 -2.32 1.11
N THR A 48 8.36 -2.06 0.36
CA THR A 48 9.72 -2.12 0.86
C THR A 48 10.19 -0.68 1.10
N CYS A 49 10.48 -0.35 2.34
CA CYS A 49 10.82 1.01 2.73
C CYS A 49 11.87 1.02 3.84
N ARG A 50 12.30 2.21 4.22
CA ARG A 50 13.18 2.36 5.39
C ARG A 50 12.39 2.07 6.66
N ARG A 51 13.06 1.46 7.64
CA ARG A 51 12.41 1.08 8.90
C ARG A 51 11.81 2.31 9.60
N GLU A 52 12.48 3.45 9.51
CA GLU A 52 12.02 4.70 10.14
C GLU A 52 10.74 5.25 9.49
N ASP A 53 10.48 4.91 8.23
CA ASP A 53 9.30 5.39 7.50
C ASP A 53 8.09 4.46 7.69
N ALA A 54 8.32 3.25 8.13
CA ALA A 54 7.25 2.25 8.24
C ALA A 54 6.04 2.71 9.07
N PRO A 55 6.20 3.34 10.24
CA PRO A 55 5.06 3.81 11.03
C PRO A 55 4.22 4.86 10.29
N TYR A 56 4.87 5.73 9.53
CA TYR A 56 4.17 6.77 8.78
C TYR A 56 3.38 6.19 7.63
N ILE A 57 3.96 5.24 6.92
CA ILE A 57 3.28 4.55 5.81
C ILE A 57 2.08 3.79 6.35
N LYS A 58 2.21 3.15 7.48
CA LYS A 58 1.11 2.44 8.13
C LYS A 58 -0.06 3.37 8.42
N GLU A 59 0.22 4.59 8.90
CA GLU A 59 -0.84 5.57 9.17
C GLU A 59 -1.57 5.98 7.90
N TYR A 60 -0.86 6.16 6.80
CA TYR A 60 -1.48 6.51 5.52
C TYR A 60 -2.43 5.43 5.02
N LEU A 61 -2.09 4.18 5.27
CA LEU A 61 -2.87 3.05 4.79
C LEU A 61 -3.96 2.60 5.76
N ALA A 62 -3.94 3.08 7.00
CA ALA A 62 -4.92 2.69 8.03
C ALA A 62 -6.38 2.82 7.59
N PRO A 63 -6.81 3.89 6.87
CA PRO A 63 -8.20 3.99 6.43
C PRO A 63 -8.62 2.94 5.41
N PHE A 64 -7.67 2.23 4.81
CA PHE A 64 -7.95 1.30 3.71
C PHE A 64 -7.79 -0.18 4.09
N VAL A 65 -7.32 -0.45 5.28
CA VAL A 65 -7.15 -1.83 5.75
C VAL A 65 -8.32 -2.29 6.60
#